data_6d55b41a214f55af84a8359c625c4a44
#
_entry.id   6d55b41a214f55af84a8359c625c4a44
#
_cell.length_a   1.000
_cell.length_b   1.000
_cell.length_c   1.000
_cell.angle_alpha   90.00
_cell.angle_beta   90.00
_cell.angle_gamma   90.00
#
_symmetry.space_group_name_H-M   'P 1'
#
loop_
_entity.id
_entity.type
_entity.pdbx_description
1 polymer ?
#
loop_
_entity_poly.entity_id
_entity_poly.type
_entity_poly.pdbx_seq_one_letter_code
_entity_poly.pdbx_strand_id
1 'polypeptide(L)'
;MKTIYRLLPPLLFCSVCCGFAVATLATLTSCDSYLDELPDNRTELTSEKKIQSLLTSAYLTNDPLFVGEFMSDNVDSYGTSNPNTNRFVDQVYNWEDVTESDNQSPQLFWEDCYIRIATANKALEAIQEMGGYQTSQQLSEAWGEALLCRAYAHFMLVNLFGQAYNKQTSQQDLGVVYMTKSADNLTENPQRWTVAEVYEQIDKDIQEALPLVGTNYAVPKYHFNQKAAYAFAARFYLYYEQWDKAIDYATRCLGSEPSGMLRDWAYMATMTQEYAAITQHYIDASLNANLLLLTSYSYMGLVFGPYRYLSRYSHGKYLATHEDGEAVNIWGGAPLYQEMSTYSATNLDKTIFWKLPYLFEYYDAVAGTGWYRTVYPAFTADEALLNRAEAYTLLGQYDKAAADLTTWMQNFVQTTMVLTPNQIVEFYNSADYSYSDERGIESTIKKHLHPKFDIGQEGDMKEAMLQCVLGFRRIETLQTGMRWYDVKRYGIEIIRRVIDEKGVPETVTDILKQDDPRRAVQIPLRARAAGVEPNPR
;
A
#
# COMPACT_ATOMS: atom_id res chain seq x y z
N MET A 1 -46.12 -17.49 -50.05
CA MET A 1 -47.05 -18.60 -50.32
C MET A 1 -47.49 -19.18 -48.99
N LYS A 2 -48.75 -18.93 -48.73
CA LYS A 2 -49.80 -19.74 -48.04
C LYS A 2 -49.36 -20.40 -46.71
N THR A 3 -49.76 -19.85 -45.56
CA THR A 3 -51.07 -19.99 -44.92
C THR A 3 -51.42 -21.44 -44.60
N ILE A 4 -51.68 -21.79 -43.33
CA ILE A 4 -53.03 -22.14 -42.84
C ILE A 4 -53.04 -22.45 -41.33
N TYR A 5 -53.92 -21.78 -40.66
CA TYR A 5 -54.46 -21.94 -39.29
C TYR A 5 -55.14 -23.27 -39.03
N ARG A 6 -55.27 -23.63 -37.75
CA ARG A 6 -56.52 -24.14 -37.08
C ARG A 6 -56.27 -24.37 -35.61
N LEU A 7 -56.77 -23.57 -34.70
CA LEU A 7 -58.07 -23.43 -34.06
C LEU A 7 -58.58 -24.70 -33.33
N LEU A 8 -58.62 -24.52 -32.05
CA LEU A 8 -59.49 -24.97 -30.92
C LEU A 8 -60.77 -25.68 -31.29
N PRO A 9 -61.58 -26.33 -30.40
CA PRO A 9 -61.94 -25.95 -29.07
C PRO A 9 -62.29 -27.12 -28.09
N PRO A 10 -63.18 -26.88 -27.09
CA PRO A 10 -62.96 -27.18 -25.67
C PRO A 10 -64.09 -28.14 -25.13
N LEU A 11 -64.31 -28.06 -23.81
CA LEU A 11 -65.46 -28.59 -23.02
C LEU A 11 -65.25 -29.97 -22.40
N LEU A 12 -65.62 -30.26 -21.25
CA LEU A 12 -66.41 -29.72 -20.13
C LEU A 12 -66.70 -30.85 -19.15
N PHE A 13 -67.02 -30.48 -17.93
CA PHE A 13 -67.81 -31.16 -16.90
C PHE A 13 -67.22 -32.34 -16.13
N CYS A 14 -67.42 -32.50 -14.95
CA CYS A 14 -68.17 -31.90 -13.83
C CYS A 14 -68.07 -32.86 -12.65
N SER A 15 -67.93 -32.36 -11.51
CA SER A 15 -68.53 -32.73 -10.23
C SER A 15 -68.53 -34.18 -9.76
N VAL A 16 -68.12 -34.41 -8.55
CA VAL A 16 -68.96 -34.73 -7.39
C VAL A 16 -68.11 -34.93 -6.15
N CYS A 17 -68.22 -34.06 -5.29
CA CYS A 17 -68.59 -34.06 -3.88
C CYS A 17 -68.21 -35.16 -2.94
N CYS A 18 -67.87 -34.66 -1.77
CA CYS A 18 -68.07 -35.17 -0.42
C CYS A 18 -66.92 -35.93 0.24
N GLY A 19 -66.26 -35.22 1.10
CA GLY A 19 -66.33 -35.49 2.54
C GLY A 19 -65.23 -36.31 3.13
N PHE A 20 -64.35 -35.61 3.74
CA PHE A 20 -63.92 -35.95 5.13
C PHE A 20 -63.18 -34.76 5.72
N ALA A 21 -63.83 -34.08 6.63
CA ALA A 21 -63.24 -33.13 7.54
C ALA A 21 -62.40 -33.93 8.56
N VAL A 22 -61.10 -33.83 8.41
CA VAL A 22 -60.19 -34.14 9.51
C VAL A 22 -59.48 -32.84 9.82
N ALA A 23 -59.88 -32.25 10.93
CA ALA A 23 -59.19 -31.12 11.56
C ALA A 23 -57.81 -31.58 12.00
N THR A 24 -56.79 -31.28 11.24
CA THR A 24 -55.40 -31.19 11.74
C THR A 24 -55.16 -29.71 12.07
N LEU A 25 -55.19 -29.40 13.36
CA LEU A 25 -54.56 -28.21 13.90
C LEU A 25 -53.06 -28.33 13.54
N ALA A 26 -52.69 -27.77 12.41
CA ALA A 26 -51.32 -27.40 12.19
C ALA A 26 -51.08 -26.19 13.08
N THR A 27 -50.37 -26.38 14.16
CA THR A 27 -49.76 -25.34 14.96
C THR A 27 -48.93 -24.47 14.01
N LEU A 28 -49.44 -23.29 13.73
CA LEU A 28 -48.65 -22.19 13.19
C LEU A 28 -47.59 -21.85 14.26
N THR A 29 -46.47 -22.54 14.21
CA THR A 29 -45.27 -21.98 14.78
C THR A 29 -44.95 -20.79 13.86
N SER A 30 -45.50 -19.64 14.20
CA SER A 30 -45.05 -18.35 13.75
C SER A 30 -43.54 -18.34 13.93
N CYS A 31 -42.80 -18.07 12.88
CA CYS A 31 -41.40 -17.73 12.97
C CYS A 31 -41.33 -16.38 13.70
N ASP A 32 -41.30 -16.40 15.03
CA ASP A 32 -41.03 -15.20 15.86
C ASP A 32 -39.61 -14.63 15.55
N SER A 33 -38.74 -15.44 14.97
CA SER A 33 -37.40 -14.98 14.54
C SER A 33 -37.38 -13.95 13.40
N TYR A 34 -38.52 -13.76 12.68
CA TYR A 34 -38.58 -12.76 11.62
C TYR A 34 -39.10 -11.39 12.11
N LEU A 35 -39.67 -11.34 13.32
CA LEU A 35 -40.14 -10.11 13.95
C LEU A 35 -39.09 -9.51 14.94
N ASP A 36 -38.05 -10.26 15.27
CA ASP A 36 -36.94 -9.80 16.09
C ASP A 36 -35.79 -9.17 15.25
N GLU A 37 -35.91 -9.12 13.93
CA GLU A 37 -35.03 -8.27 13.13
C GLU A 37 -35.45 -6.81 13.36
N LEU A 38 -34.62 -6.09 14.12
CA LEU A 38 -34.73 -4.64 14.25
C LEU A 38 -34.89 -4.01 12.86
N PRO A 39 -35.80 -3.03 12.67
CA PRO A 39 -36.00 -2.35 11.38
C PRO A 39 -34.81 -1.51 10.94
N ASP A 40 -33.70 -1.56 11.64
CA ASP A 40 -32.44 -0.93 11.35
C ASP A 40 -31.41 -2.04 11.06
N ASN A 41 -30.77 -2.02 9.89
CA ASN A 41 -29.76 -2.98 9.42
C ASN A 41 -28.48 -3.02 10.30
N ARG A 42 -28.56 -2.60 11.55
CA ARG A 42 -27.47 -2.67 12.54
C ARG A 42 -27.42 -4.08 13.11
N THR A 43 -26.54 -4.90 12.56
CA THR A 43 -26.23 -6.21 13.14
C THR A 43 -25.68 -6.01 14.54
N GLU A 44 -26.42 -6.46 15.59
CA GLU A 44 -25.89 -6.48 16.96
C GLU A 44 -24.64 -7.39 17.04
N LEU A 45 -23.55 -6.85 17.55
CA LEU A 45 -22.27 -7.55 17.69
C LEU A 45 -22.22 -8.38 18.98
N THR A 46 -23.10 -9.35 19.08
CA THR A 46 -23.36 -10.15 20.30
C THR A 46 -22.56 -11.44 20.40
N SER A 47 -21.61 -11.68 19.48
CA SER A 47 -20.77 -12.89 19.51
C SER A 47 -19.38 -12.65 18.91
N GLU A 48 -18.40 -13.41 19.38
CA GLU A 48 -17.02 -13.40 18.89
C GLU A 48 -16.94 -13.58 17.37
N LYS A 49 -17.73 -14.49 16.82
CA LYS A 49 -17.79 -14.73 15.36
C LYS A 49 -18.27 -13.50 14.58
N LYS A 50 -19.25 -12.76 15.11
CA LYS A 50 -19.74 -11.51 14.48
C LYS A 50 -18.66 -10.42 14.52
N ILE A 51 -17.91 -10.32 15.61
CA ILE A 51 -16.78 -9.38 15.75
C ILE A 51 -15.68 -9.74 14.75
N GLN A 52 -15.29 -11.02 14.64
CA GLN A 52 -14.31 -11.47 13.65
C GLN A 52 -14.77 -11.18 12.21
N SER A 53 -16.06 -11.39 11.92
CA SER A 53 -16.63 -11.03 10.61
C SER A 53 -16.59 -9.52 10.35
N LEU A 54 -16.85 -8.69 11.35
CA LEU A 54 -16.73 -7.24 11.23
C LEU A 54 -15.29 -6.82 10.92
N LEU A 55 -14.30 -7.42 11.59
CA LEU A 55 -12.89 -7.09 11.41
C LEU A 55 -12.38 -7.35 9.99
N THR A 56 -12.96 -8.28 9.23
CA THR A 56 -12.64 -8.42 7.81
C THR A 56 -12.90 -7.14 7.00
N SER A 57 -13.79 -6.28 7.50
CA SER A 57 -14.12 -4.97 6.92
C SER A 57 -13.31 -3.82 7.52
N ALA A 58 -12.39 -4.08 8.43
CA ALA A 58 -11.53 -3.05 9.04
C ALA A 58 -10.24 -2.79 8.24
N TYR A 59 -10.02 -3.51 7.16
CA TYR A 59 -8.86 -3.34 6.26
C TYR A 59 -9.15 -2.36 5.15
N LEU A 60 -8.13 -1.61 4.73
CA LEU A 60 -8.25 -0.65 3.63
C LEU A 60 -8.66 -1.34 2.32
N THR A 61 -9.61 -0.76 1.61
CA THR A 61 -10.05 -1.19 0.28
C THR A 61 -9.80 -0.15 -0.80
N ASN A 62 -9.37 1.05 -0.43
CA ASN A 62 -8.74 2.02 -1.31
C ASN A 62 -7.28 2.15 -0.88
N ASP A 63 -6.37 2.15 -1.84
CA ASP A 63 -4.94 2.16 -1.58
C ASP A 63 -4.31 3.52 -1.90
N PRO A 64 -3.18 3.86 -1.29
CA PRO A 64 -2.41 5.04 -1.63
C PRO A 64 -1.36 4.77 -2.72
N LEU A 65 -1.35 3.57 -3.33
CA LEU A 65 -0.32 3.14 -4.26
C LEU A 65 -0.18 4.11 -5.43
N PHE A 66 -1.31 4.47 -6.06
CA PHE A 66 -1.34 5.38 -7.20
C PHE A 66 -0.76 6.75 -6.83
N VAL A 67 -1.30 7.36 -5.78
CA VAL A 67 -0.86 8.70 -5.34
C VAL A 67 0.61 8.68 -4.97
N GLY A 68 1.04 7.72 -4.15
CA GLY A 68 2.43 7.59 -3.73
C GLY A 68 3.40 7.33 -4.88
N GLU A 69 3.01 6.51 -5.86
CA GLU A 69 3.88 6.22 -7.00
C GLU A 69 4.00 7.42 -7.94
N PHE A 70 2.86 8.06 -8.29
CA PHE A 70 2.86 9.19 -9.22
C PHE A 70 3.41 10.49 -8.62
N MET A 71 3.36 10.66 -7.31
CA MET A 71 4.00 11.81 -6.65
C MET A 71 5.51 11.64 -6.48
N SER A 72 6.02 10.40 -6.51
CA SER A 72 7.45 10.10 -6.33
C SER A 72 8.28 10.34 -7.60
N ASP A 73 9.57 10.06 -7.51
CA ASP A 73 10.54 10.08 -8.62
C ASP A 73 10.51 8.78 -9.46
N ASN A 74 9.48 7.95 -9.31
CA ASN A 74 9.33 6.70 -10.04
C ASN A 74 8.63 6.84 -11.40
N VAL A 75 8.17 8.02 -11.78
CA VAL A 75 7.49 8.24 -13.06
C VAL A 75 7.98 9.51 -13.75
N ASP A 76 8.19 9.41 -15.06
CA ASP A 76 8.49 10.51 -15.96
C ASP A 76 7.30 10.82 -16.87
N SER A 77 7.26 12.03 -17.45
CA SER A 77 6.24 12.45 -18.40
C SER A 77 6.68 12.25 -19.84
N TYR A 78 5.81 11.67 -20.66
CA TYR A 78 5.96 11.59 -22.12
C TYR A 78 5.34 12.80 -22.85
N GLY A 79 5.02 13.85 -22.11
CA GLY A 79 4.51 15.11 -22.64
C GLY A 79 3.13 15.01 -23.30
N THR A 80 2.72 16.10 -23.93
CA THR A 80 1.40 16.23 -24.55
C THR A 80 1.21 15.37 -25.80
N SER A 81 2.29 14.87 -26.40
CA SER A 81 2.25 13.94 -27.52
C SER A 81 1.68 12.57 -27.13
N ASN A 82 1.70 12.21 -25.85
CA ASN A 82 0.96 11.07 -25.30
C ASN A 82 -0.37 11.55 -24.69
N PRO A 83 -1.53 11.31 -25.35
CA PRO A 83 -2.83 11.80 -24.85
C PRO A 83 -3.42 10.96 -23.73
N ASN A 84 -2.79 9.84 -23.32
CA ASN A 84 -3.35 8.88 -22.38
C ASN A 84 -3.17 9.35 -20.92
N THR A 85 -3.97 10.31 -20.52
CA THR A 85 -4.07 10.85 -19.17
C THR A 85 -5.48 11.37 -18.89
N ASN A 86 -5.74 11.77 -17.68
CA ASN A 86 -6.90 12.54 -17.27
C ASN A 86 -6.49 13.61 -16.24
N ARG A 87 -7.41 14.49 -15.89
CA ARG A 87 -7.14 15.59 -14.97
C ARG A 87 -6.67 15.12 -13.58
N PHE A 88 -7.23 14.03 -13.07
CA PHE A 88 -6.80 13.45 -11.80
C PHE A 88 -5.31 13.10 -11.81
N VAL A 89 -4.89 12.36 -12.84
CA VAL A 89 -3.49 11.93 -12.99
C VAL A 89 -2.54 13.12 -13.18
N ASP A 90 -2.96 14.11 -13.99
CA ASP A 90 -2.18 15.34 -14.20
C ASP A 90 -1.98 16.09 -12.87
N GLN A 91 -3.03 16.22 -12.06
CA GLN A 91 -2.94 16.87 -10.74
C GLN A 91 -2.01 16.12 -9.77
N VAL A 92 -2.12 14.79 -9.70
CA VAL A 92 -1.26 13.99 -8.81
C VAL A 92 0.21 14.09 -9.25
N TYR A 93 0.50 13.93 -10.54
CA TYR A 93 1.86 14.01 -11.05
C TYR A 93 2.50 15.39 -10.80
N ASN A 94 1.75 16.47 -10.98
CA ASN A 94 2.25 17.84 -10.81
C ASN A 94 2.17 18.36 -9.37
N TRP A 95 1.87 17.49 -8.38
CA TRP A 95 1.68 17.86 -6.96
C TRP A 95 0.64 18.98 -6.74
N GLU A 96 -0.34 19.08 -7.63
CA GLU A 96 -1.45 20.01 -7.49
C GLU A 96 -2.45 19.53 -6.43
N ASP A 97 -3.28 20.45 -5.93
CA ASP A 97 -4.42 20.08 -5.10
C ASP A 97 -5.42 19.27 -5.92
N VAL A 98 -5.60 18.00 -5.57
CA VAL A 98 -6.49 17.10 -6.30
C VAL A 98 -7.94 17.50 -6.06
N THR A 99 -8.65 17.81 -7.14
CA THR A 99 -10.08 18.19 -7.12
C THR A 99 -11.02 17.10 -7.62
N GLU A 100 -10.46 16.11 -8.30
CA GLU A 100 -11.21 14.98 -8.85
C GLU A 100 -11.44 13.89 -7.79
N SER A 101 -12.59 13.22 -7.86
CA SER A 101 -12.96 12.10 -6.99
C SER A 101 -12.87 10.77 -7.75
N ASP A 102 -11.68 10.44 -8.22
CA ASP A 102 -11.38 9.13 -8.81
C ASP A 102 -11.27 8.04 -7.73
N ASN A 103 -11.44 6.76 -8.11
CA ASN A 103 -11.35 5.63 -7.18
C ASN A 103 -10.04 5.57 -6.39
N GLN A 104 -8.95 6.10 -6.95
CA GLN A 104 -7.63 6.18 -6.29
C GLN A 104 -7.28 7.59 -5.83
N SER A 105 -8.28 8.49 -5.74
CA SER A 105 -8.08 9.86 -5.30
C SER A 105 -7.74 9.94 -3.80
N PRO A 106 -7.01 10.98 -3.38
CA PRO A 106 -6.79 11.26 -1.96
C PRO A 106 -8.08 11.37 -1.16
N GLN A 107 -9.18 11.82 -1.78
CA GLN A 107 -10.48 11.92 -1.12
C GLN A 107 -11.05 10.55 -0.77
N LEU A 108 -11.12 9.61 -1.71
CA LEU A 108 -11.66 8.29 -1.43
C LEU A 108 -10.75 7.48 -0.50
N PHE A 109 -9.43 7.67 -0.60
CA PHE A 109 -8.50 7.09 0.36
C PHE A 109 -8.71 7.62 1.79
N TRP A 110 -8.89 8.94 1.94
CA TRP A 110 -9.22 9.57 3.24
C TRP A 110 -10.51 9.00 3.83
N GLU A 111 -11.58 8.98 3.02
CA GLU A 111 -12.89 8.45 3.43
C GLU A 111 -12.80 6.98 3.83
N ASP A 112 -12.11 6.14 3.04
CA ASP A 112 -11.92 4.71 3.34
C ASP A 112 -11.16 4.51 4.66
N CYS A 113 -10.07 5.23 4.89
CA CYS A 113 -9.33 5.15 6.14
C CYS A 113 -10.23 5.40 7.35
N TYR A 114 -11.04 6.47 7.33
CA TYR A 114 -11.92 6.77 8.46
C TYR A 114 -13.06 5.78 8.62
N ILE A 115 -13.58 5.19 7.54
CA ILE A 115 -14.53 4.08 7.59
C ILE A 115 -13.89 2.86 8.28
N ARG A 116 -12.63 2.51 7.95
CA ARG A 116 -11.93 1.38 8.55
C ARG A 116 -11.60 1.65 10.03
N ILE A 117 -11.21 2.86 10.36
CA ILE A 117 -11.00 3.30 11.75
C ILE A 117 -12.31 3.17 12.57
N ALA A 118 -13.43 3.66 12.02
CA ALA A 118 -14.73 3.52 12.68
C ALA A 118 -15.14 2.05 12.86
N THR A 119 -14.87 1.20 11.85
CA THR A 119 -15.12 -0.24 11.92
C THR A 119 -14.27 -0.91 13.01
N ALA A 120 -12.99 -0.58 13.09
CA ALA A 120 -12.08 -1.09 14.13
C ALA A 120 -12.54 -0.63 15.53
N ASN A 121 -12.90 0.66 15.68
CA ASN A 121 -13.42 1.20 16.95
C ASN A 121 -14.73 0.51 17.37
N LYS A 122 -15.64 0.25 16.43
CA LYS A 122 -16.88 -0.48 16.71
C LYS A 122 -16.61 -1.90 17.20
N ALA A 123 -15.60 -2.59 16.65
CA ALA A 123 -15.18 -3.89 17.16
C ALA A 123 -14.63 -3.80 18.59
N LEU A 124 -13.78 -2.80 18.88
CA LEU A 124 -13.24 -2.56 20.22
C LEU A 124 -14.36 -2.25 21.24
N GLU A 125 -15.31 -1.41 20.89
CA GLU A 125 -16.48 -1.07 21.72
C GLU A 125 -17.31 -2.33 22.02
N ALA A 126 -17.64 -3.13 21.01
CA ALA A 126 -18.40 -4.37 21.18
C ALA A 126 -17.67 -5.40 22.05
N ILE A 127 -16.35 -5.55 21.91
CA ILE A 127 -15.54 -6.40 22.79
C ILE A 127 -15.65 -5.91 24.24
N GLN A 128 -15.59 -4.60 24.46
CA GLN A 128 -15.72 -4.03 25.80
C GLN A 128 -17.11 -4.27 26.41
N GLU A 129 -18.19 -4.16 25.62
CA GLU A 129 -19.56 -4.47 26.02
C GLU A 129 -19.76 -5.96 26.37
N MET A 130 -19.00 -6.86 25.74
CA MET A 130 -18.97 -8.29 26.06
C MET A 130 -18.15 -8.65 27.30
N GLY A 131 -17.66 -7.68 28.05
CA GLY A 131 -16.89 -7.87 29.29
C GLY A 131 -15.38 -7.72 29.15
N GLY A 132 -14.92 -7.24 27.98
CA GLY A 132 -13.52 -6.96 27.68
C GLY A 132 -12.77 -8.13 27.00
N TYR A 133 -11.62 -7.80 26.45
CA TYR A 133 -10.83 -8.75 25.65
C TYR A 133 -10.25 -9.92 26.48
N GLN A 134 -10.11 -9.78 27.79
CA GLN A 134 -9.61 -10.83 28.68
C GLN A 134 -10.61 -11.99 28.87
N THR A 135 -11.85 -11.83 28.40
CA THR A 135 -12.93 -12.81 28.60
C THR A 135 -12.67 -14.10 27.83
N SER A 136 -12.05 -14.04 26.65
CA SER A 136 -11.67 -15.20 25.86
C SER A 136 -10.43 -14.94 25.00
N GLN A 137 -9.78 -16.01 24.55
CA GLN A 137 -8.66 -15.94 23.60
C GLN A 137 -9.06 -15.24 22.28
N GLN A 138 -10.24 -15.58 21.75
CA GLN A 138 -10.74 -15.03 20.49
C GLN A 138 -11.01 -13.52 20.58
N LEU A 139 -11.56 -13.05 21.70
CA LEU A 139 -11.75 -11.62 21.95
C LEU A 139 -10.41 -10.90 22.14
N SER A 140 -9.44 -11.56 22.77
CA SER A 140 -8.07 -11.02 22.90
C SER A 140 -7.41 -10.83 21.56
N GLU A 141 -7.45 -11.84 20.68
CA GLU A 141 -6.92 -11.80 19.33
C GLU A 141 -7.63 -10.74 18.48
N ALA A 142 -8.97 -10.67 18.55
CA ALA A 142 -9.78 -9.68 17.85
C ALA A 142 -9.48 -8.24 18.31
N TRP A 143 -9.23 -8.03 19.61
CA TRP A 143 -8.81 -6.74 20.16
C TRP A 143 -7.47 -6.29 19.56
N GLY A 144 -6.46 -7.18 19.56
CA GLY A 144 -5.17 -6.90 18.96
C GLY A 144 -5.25 -6.58 17.47
N GLU A 145 -6.05 -7.34 16.71
CA GLU A 145 -6.28 -7.09 15.27
C GLU A 145 -6.97 -5.73 15.05
N ALA A 146 -8.01 -5.40 15.82
CA ALA A 146 -8.72 -4.13 15.71
C ALA A 146 -7.81 -2.92 15.99
N LEU A 147 -6.96 -3.00 17.01
CA LEU A 147 -5.97 -1.96 17.31
C LEU A 147 -4.98 -1.77 16.16
N LEU A 148 -4.48 -2.85 15.57
CA LEU A 148 -3.56 -2.77 14.43
C LEU A 148 -4.23 -2.20 13.18
N CYS A 149 -5.48 -2.55 12.88
CA CYS A 149 -6.23 -1.96 11.79
C CYS A 149 -6.39 -0.45 11.98
N ARG A 150 -6.76 -0.01 13.19
CA ARG A 150 -6.87 1.40 13.54
C ARG A 150 -5.53 2.14 13.42
N ALA A 151 -4.48 1.58 13.99
CA ALA A 151 -3.13 2.12 13.94
C ALA A 151 -2.62 2.25 12.50
N TYR A 152 -2.81 1.21 11.68
CA TYR A 152 -2.37 1.19 10.29
C TYR A 152 -3.10 2.24 9.44
N ALA A 153 -4.41 2.36 9.57
CA ALA A 153 -5.17 3.37 8.85
C ALA A 153 -4.73 4.81 9.23
N HIS A 154 -4.52 5.10 10.52
CA HIS A 154 -3.98 6.40 10.95
C HIS A 154 -2.53 6.63 10.49
N PHE A 155 -1.69 5.58 10.50
CA PHE A 155 -0.33 5.64 9.99
C PHE A 155 -0.30 6.01 8.50
N MET A 156 -1.15 5.41 7.69
CA MET A 156 -1.26 5.73 6.27
C MET A 156 -1.79 7.16 6.05
N LEU A 157 -2.79 7.58 6.82
CA LEU A 157 -3.31 8.96 6.77
C LEU A 157 -2.23 9.99 7.11
N VAL A 158 -1.55 9.86 8.25
CA VAL A 158 -0.59 10.87 8.69
C VAL A 158 0.62 10.96 7.76
N ASN A 159 1.05 9.82 7.20
CA ASN A 159 2.18 9.81 6.27
C ASN A 159 1.83 10.35 4.88
N LEU A 160 0.56 10.29 4.44
CA LEU A 160 0.15 10.89 3.17
C LEU A 160 -0.20 12.38 3.33
N PHE A 161 -0.99 12.73 4.35
CA PHE A 161 -1.56 14.07 4.53
C PHE A 161 -0.80 14.97 5.52
N GLY A 162 0.20 14.47 6.23
CA GLY A 162 1.11 15.23 7.08
C GLY A 162 2.51 15.29 6.46
N GLN A 163 3.41 16.04 7.08
CA GLN A 163 4.85 15.95 6.81
C GLN A 163 5.43 14.64 7.36
N ALA A 164 6.62 14.23 6.91
CA ALA A 164 7.29 13.08 7.50
C ALA A 164 7.61 13.35 8.98
N TYR A 165 7.42 12.32 9.82
CA TYR A 165 7.80 12.46 11.23
C TYR A 165 9.29 12.77 11.37
N ASN A 166 9.60 13.71 12.25
CA ASN A 166 10.94 13.98 12.73
C ASN A 166 10.88 14.59 14.14
N LYS A 167 11.91 14.40 14.94
CA LYS A 167 11.97 14.87 16.33
C LYS A 167 12.01 16.40 16.47
N GLN A 168 12.32 17.14 15.39
CA GLN A 168 12.52 18.60 15.47
C GLN A 168 11.22 19.38 15.31
N THR A 169 10.35 18.98 14.37
CA THR A 169 9.17 19.80 13.98
C THR A 169 7.84 19.11 14.18
N SER A 170 7.79 17.78 14.35
CA SER A 170 6.53 17.02 14.39
C SER A 170 5.56 17.40 15.52
N GLN A 171 6.03 18.08 16.57
CA GLN A 171 5.18 18.67 17.60
C GLN A 171 4.39 19.91 17.12
N GLN A 172 4.76 20.46 15.97
CA GLN A 172 4.14 21.65 15.37
C GLN A 172 3.53 21.32 14.00
N ASP A 173 4.00 20.28 13.33
CA ASP A 173 3.49 19.87 12.03
C ASP A 173 2.07 19.31 12.15
N LEU A 174 1.18 19.77 11.26
CA LEU A 174 -0.20 19.30 11.23
C LEU A 174 -0.26 17.84 10.79
N GLY A 175 -0.78 16.98 11.66
CA GLY A 175 -1.09 15.58 11.39
C GLY A 175 -2.52 15.39 10.89
N VAL A 176 -3.25 14.45 11.47
CA VAL A 176 -4.64 14.12 11.12
C VAL A 176 -5.51 14.06 12.38
N VAL A 177 -6.83 13.99 12.20
CA VAL A 177 -7.76 13.75 13.32
C VAL A 177 -7.60 12.30 13.78
N TYR A 178 -7.23 12.08 15.05
CA TYR A 178 -7.14 10.73 15.60
C TYR A 178 -8.46 10.32 16.26
N MET A 179 -9.04 9.19 15.82
CA MET A 179 -10.35 8.73 16.29
C MET A 179 -10.23 7.41 17.08
N THR A 180 -10.70 7.43 18.32
CA THR A 180 -10.72 6.27 19.25
C THR A 180 -12.11 5.74 19.53
N LYS A 181 -13.14 6.31 18.91
CA LYS A 181 -14.54 5.90 19.04
C LYS A 181 -15.20 5.74 17.69
N SER A 182 -16.18 4.84 17.62
CA SER A 182 -17.04 4.70 16.44
C SER A 182 -18.04 5.86 16.43
N ALA A 183 -17.66 6.98 15.82
CA ALA A 183 -18.59 8.08 15.58
C ALA A 183 -19.17 7.95 14.17
N ASP A 184 -20.49 8.06 14.02
CA ASP A 184 -21.15 8.04 12.73
C ASP A 184 -20.82 9.27 11.87
N ASN A 185 -20.37 10.36 12.51
CA ASN A 185 -19.94 11.61 11.85
C ASN A 185 -18.72 12.20 12.57
N LEU A 186 -17.85 12.85 11.83
CA LEU A 186 -16.87 13.77 12.39
C LEU A 186 -17.64 14.84 13.18
N THR A 187 -17.19 15.12 14.39
CA THR A 187 -17.74 16.21 15.21
C THR A 187 -17.63 17.53 14.46
N GLU A 188 -18.53 18.47 14.71
CA GLU A 188 -18.40 19.83 14.18
C GLU A 188 -17.01 20.38 14.54
N ASN A 189 -16.26 20.86 13.52
CA ASN A 189 -14.88 21.36 13.62
C ASN A 189 -13.87 20.34 14.19
N PRO A 190 -13.60 19.22 13.51
CA PRO A 190 -12.62 18.23 13.95
C PRO A 190 -11.21 18.84 13.96
N GLN A 191 -10.60 18.88 15.14
CA GLN A 191 -9.23 19.38 15.29
C GLN A 191 -8.23 18.34 14.82
N ARG A 192 -7.29 18.76 13.98
CA ARG A 192 -6.13 17.94 13.61
C ARG A 192 -5.16 17.88 14.80
N TRP A 193 -4.68 16.69 15.07
CA TRP A 193 -3.58 16.49 16.00
C TRP A 193 -2.26 16.84 15.30
N THR A 194 -1.21 17.05 16.06
CA THR A 194 0.13 17.17 15.48
C THR A 194 0.62 15.79 14.99
N VAL A 195 1.60 15.80 14.08
CA VAL A 195 2.23 14.55 13.62
C VAL A 195 2.77 13.75 14.81
N ALA A 196 3.39 14.41 15.80
CA ALA A 196 3.93 13.75 16.99
C ALA A 196 2.85 13.07 17.82
N GLU A 197 1.71 13.76 18.09
CA GLU A 197 0.59 13.19 18.86
C GLU A 197 -0.04 11.98 18.15
N VAL A 198 -0.19 12.05 16.81
CA VAL A 198 -0.69 10.91 16.02
C VAL A 198 0.26 9.71 16.13
N TYR A 199 1.56 9.92 15.98
CA TYR A 199 2.56 8.85 16.12
C TYR A 199 2.60 8.26 17.53
N GLU A 200 2.48 9.10 18.57
CA GLU A 200 2.40 8.62 19.96
C GLU A 200 1.18 7.71 20.19
N GLN A 201 0.05 8.05 19.61
CA GLN A 201 -1.15 7.23 19.76
C GLN A 201 -1.07 5.92 18.96
N ILE A 202 -0.50 5.97 17.75
CA ILE A 202 -0.20 4.76 16.96
C ILE A 202 0.74 3.84 17.75
N ASP A 203 1.78 4.38 18.39
CA ASP A 203 2.70 3.60 19.24
C ASP A 203 1.95 2.88 20.37
N LYS A 204 1.03 3.57 21.07
CA LYS A 204 0.20 2.96 22.12
C LYS A 204 -0.64 1.80 21.58
N ASP A 205 -1.31 2.01 20.44
CA ASP A 205 -2.13 0.97 19.81
C ASP A 205 -1.28 -0.25 19.40
N ILE A 206 -0.10 -0.04 18.82
CA ILE A 206 0.80 -1.13 18.45
C ILE A 206 1.32 -1.89 19.66
N GLN A 207 1.77 -1.18 20.71
CA GLN A 207 2.30 -1.82 21.91
C GLN A 207 1.24 -2.65 22.65
N GLU A 208 0.01 -2.17 22.72
CA GLU A 208 -1.11 -2.91 23.30
C GLU A 208 -1.50 -4.13 22.45
N ALA A 209 -1.49 -3.99 21.13
CA ALA A 209 -1.90 -5.02 20.19
C ALA A 209 -0.93 -6.21 20.10
N LEU A 210 0.39 -5.93 20.04
CA LEU A 210 1.41 -6.94 19.71
C LEU A 210 1.40 -8.20 20.58
N PRO A 211 1.18 -8.14 21.92
CA PRO A 211 1.09 -9.33 22.75
C PRO A 211 -0.21 -10.13 22.56
N LEU A 212 -1.22 -9.56 21.90
CA LEU A 212 -2.55 -10.13 21.78
C LEU A 212 -2.82 -10.77 20.43
N VAL A 213 -2.08 -10.37 19.40
CA VAL A 213 -2.32 -10.81 18.01
C VAL A 213 -2.14 -12.32 17.87
N GLY A 214 -3.17 -12.96 17.30
CA GLY A 214 -3.21 -14.40 17.07
C GLY A 214 -2.63 -14.83 15.71
N THR A 215 -2.68 -16.14 15.49
CA THR A 215 -2.25 -16.79 14.25
C THR A 215 -3.35 -17.66 13.63
N ASN A 216 -4.50 -17.81 14.30
CA ASN A 216 -5.56 -18.76 13.95
C ASN A 216 -6.61 -18.14 13.02
N TYR A 217 -6.21 -17.78 11.80
CA TYR A 217 -7.11 -17.30 10.75
C TYR A 217 -7.27 -18.36 9.66
N ALA A 218 -8.44 -18.41 9.01
CA ALA A 218 -8.66 -19.30 7.87
C ALA A 218 -7.70 -19.01 6.71
N VAL A 219 -7.43 -17.72 6.46
CA VAL A 219 -6.42 -17.26 5.50
C VAL A 219 -5.56 -16.19 6.18
N PRO A 220 -4.49 -16.59 6.88
CA PRO A 220 -3.73 -15.68 7.76
C PRO A 220 -3.15 -14.45 7.06
N LYS A 221 -2.86 -14.55 5.76
CA LYS A 221 -2.24 -13.46 4.99
C LYS A 221 -3.18 -12.28 4.69
N TYR A 222 -4.48 -12.43 4.92
CA TYR A 222 -5.46 -11.34 4.81
C TYR A 222 -5.84 -10.71 6.16
N HIS A 223 -5.09 -11.05 7.21
CA HIS A 223 -5.27 -10.55 8.56
C HIS A 223 -3.96 -10.06 9.16
N PHE A 224 -4.01 -9.17 10.11
CA PHE A 224 -2.87 -8.88 10.98
C PHE A 224 -2.57 -10.10 11.85
N ASN A 225 -1.91 -11.08 11.25
CA ASN A 225 -1.27 -12.16 11.99
C ASN A 225 0.03 -11.66 12.64
N GLN A 226 0.63 -12.47 13.50
CA GLN A 226 1.81 -12.06 14.27
C GLN A 226 2.97 -11.52 13.41
N LYS A 227 3.28 -12.16 12.26
CA LYS A 227 4.36 -11.68 11.37
C LYS A 227 4.01 -10.37 10.68
N ALA A 228 2.76 -10.22 10.23
CA ALA A 228 2.28 -8.96 9.67
C ALA A 228 2.33 -7.82 10.70
N ALA A 229 1.96 -8.11 11.95
CA ALA A 229 2.05 -7.16 13.06
C ALA A 229 3.49 -6.72 13.33
N TYR A 230 4.45 -7.65 13.33
CA TYR A 230 5.86 -7.33 13.48
C TYR A 230 6.42 -6.53 12.28
N ALA A 231 6.00 -6.83 11.06
CA ALA A 231 6.41 -6.07 9.87
C ALA A 231 5.88 -4.64 9.92
N PHE A 232 4.62 -4.45 10.32
CA PHE A 232 4.06 -3.12 10.54
C PHE A 232 4.80 -2.37 11.64
N ALA A 233 5.05 -3.00 12.78
CA ALA A 233 5.82 -2.40 13.87
C ALA A 233 7.24 -2.00 13.41
N ALA A 234 7.92 -2.85 12.64
CA ALA A 234 9.24 -2.54 12.11
C ALA A 234 9.23 -1.29 11.21
N ARG A 235 8.26 -1.17 10.28
CA ARG A 235 8.08 0.01 9.43
C ARG A 235 7.73 1.24 10.27
N PHE A 236 6.79 1.11 11.18
CA PHE A 236 6.37 2.20 12.05
C PHE A 236 7.52 2.76 12.89
N TYR A 237 8.26 1.90 13.60
CA TYR A 237 9.36 2.36 14.44
C TYR A 237 10.56 2.89 13.63
N LEU A 238 10.77 2.40 12.41
CA LEU A 238 11.75 3.00 11.50
C LEU A 238 11.37 4.46 11.18
N TYR A 239 10.10 4.71 10.86
CA TYR A 239 9.59 6.06 10.55
C TYR A 239 9.50 6.95 11.78
N TYR A 240 9.27 6.35 12.97
CA TYR A 240 9.20 7.04 14.25
C TYR A 240 10.58 7.33 14.86
N GLU A 241 11.67 7.05 14.13
CA GLU A 241 13.06 7.20 14.55
C GLU A 241 13.41 6.43 15.85
N GLN A 242 12.76 5.30 16.09
CA GLN A 242 13.05 4.35 17.17
C GLN A 242 13.72 3.10 16.60
N TRP A 243 14.94 3.27 16.09
CA TRP A 243 15.61 2.30 15.23
C TRP A 243 15.92 0.97 15.93
N ASP A 244 16.21 0.98 17.23
CA ASP A 244 16.39 -0.25 18.02
C ASP A 244 15.13 -1.12 18.00
N LYS A 245 13.94 -0.50 18.17
CA LYS A 245 12.68 -1.22 18.08
C LYS A 245 12.40 -1.72 16.65
N ALA A 246 12.76 -0.93 15.64
CA ALA A 246 12.63 -1.35 14.24
C ALA A 246 13.44 -2.63 13.98
N ILE A 247 14.68 -2.71 14.49
CA ILE A 247 15.52 -3.90 14.40
C ILE A 247 14.89 -5.09 15.13
N ASP A 248 14.41 -4.90 16.35
CA ASP A 248 13.81 -5.98 17.16
C ASP A 248 12.60 -6.58 16.43
N TYR A 249 11.64 -5.75 15.98
CA TYR A 249 10.46 -6.25 15.32
C TYR A 249 10.73 -6.83 13.93
N ALA A 250 11.64 -6.24 13.15
CA ALA A 250 12.05 -6.83 11.89
C ALA A 250 12.71 -8.20 12.10
N THR A 251 13.53 -8.36 13.15
CA THR A 251 14.17 -9.64 13.50
C THR A 251 13.14 -10.68 13.93
N ARG A 252 12.13 -10.31 14.73
CA ARG A 252 11.01 -11.21 15.08
C ARG A 252 10.17 -11.60 13.86
N CYS A 253 9.98 -10.68 12.92
CA CYS A 253 9.27 -10.94 11.68
C CYS A 253 10.00 -11.97 10.81
N LEU A 254 11.31 -11.78 10.61
CA LEU A 254 12.14 -12.57 9.71
C LEU A 254 12.57 -13.92 10.31
N GLY A 255 12.72 -14.00 11.64
CA GLY A 255 13.24 -15.19 12.32
C GLY A 255 14.75 -15.33 12.16
N SER A 256 15.24 -16.57 12.38
CA SER A 256 16.69 -16.87 12.36
C SER A 256 17.26 -16.97 10.95
N GLU A 257 16.45 -17.30 9.96
CA GLU A 257 16.86 -17.54 8.57
C GLU A 257 16.10 -16.61 7.61
N PRO A 258 16.51 -15.34 7.49
CA PRO A 258 15.80 -14.35 6.67
C PRO A 258 15.66 -14.76 5.21
N SER A 259 16.68 -15.39 4.61
CA SER A 259 16.67 -15.82 3.20
C SER A 259 15.50 -16.75 2.85
N GLY A 260 15.07 -17.62 3.78
CA GLY A 260 13.92 -18.49 3.58
C GLY A 260 12.55 -17.80 3.66
N MET A 261 12.55 -16.51 4.02
CA MET A 261 11.35 -15.69 4.07
C MET A 261 11.18 -14.81 2.84
N LEU A 262 12.25 -14.57 2.07
CA LEU A 262 12.22 -13.65 0.94
C LEU A 262 11.49 -14.25 -0.26
N ARG A 263 11.15 -13.40 -1.21
CA ARG A 263 10.51 -13.76 -2.47
C ARG A 263 11.47 -14.57 -3.34
N ASP A 264 11.03 -15.71 -3.82
CA ASP A 264 11.85 -16.57 -4.68
C ASP A 264 11.83 -16.06 -6.14
N TRP A 265 12.66 -15.04 -6.42
CA TRP A 265 12.82 -14.47 -7.75
C TRP A 265 13.40 -15.50 -8.74
N ALA A 266 14.26 -16.40 -8.27
CA ALA A 266 14.83 -17.46 -9.10
C ALA A 266 13.74 -18.42 -9.60
N TYR A 267 12.79 -18.81 -8.74
CA TYR A 267 11.64 -19.60 -9.16
C TYR A 267 10.75 -18.84 -10.15
N MET A 268 10.44 -17.55 -9.87
CA MET A 268 9.62 -16.74 -10.76
C MET A 268 10.21 -16.63 -12.17
N ALA A 269 11.53 -16.60 -12.29
CA ALA A 269 12.23 -16.60 -13.58
C ALA A 269 12.01 -17.90 -14.39
N THR A 270 11.66 -19.02 -13.74
CA THR A 270 11.37 -20.30 -14.41
C THR A 270 9.92 -20.41 -14.89
N MET A 271 9.04 -19.50 -14.45
CA MET A 271 7.63 -19.52 -14.82
C MET A 271 7.42 -19.08 -16.27
N THR A 272 6.24 -19.36 -16.81
CA THR A 272 5.80 -18.75 -18.07
C THR A 272 5.78 -17.24 -17.91
N GLN A 273 6.54 -16.53 -18.76
CA GLN A 273 6.74 -15.08 -18.68
C GLN A 273 5.52 -14.32 -19.25
N GLU A 274 4.36 -14.57 -18.68
CA GLU A 274 3.11 -13.87 -18.95
C GLU A 274 2.71 -13.01 -17.77
N TYR A 275 2.31 -11.78 -18.03
CA TYR A 275 2.00 -10.79 -16.98
C TYR A 275 1.01 -11.32 -15.95
N ALA A 276 -0.10 -11.93 -16.40
CA ALA A 276 -1.12 -12.47 -15.50
C ALA A 276 -0.59 -13.62 -14.62
N ALA A 277 0.23 -14.53 -15.19
CA ALA A 277 0.75 -15.69 -14.46
C ALA A 277 1.71 -15.25 -13.35
N ILE A 278 2.65 -14.35 -13.68
CA ILE A 278 3.66 -13.90 -12.71
C ILE A 278 3.05 -13.01 -11.64
N THR A 279 2.20 -12.05 -12.01
CA THR A 279 1.55 -11.17 -11.03
C THR A 279 0.58 -11.92 -10.12
N GLN A 280 -0.09 -12.96 -10.62
CA GLN A 280 -0.92 -13.81 -9.77
C GLN A 280 -0.08 -14.61 -8.76
N HIS A 281 1.07 -15.14 -9.19
CA HIS A 281 2.00 -15.78 -8.26
C HIS A 281 2.57 -14.80 -7.25
N TYR A 282 2.91 -13.56 -7.66
CA TYR A 282 3.46 -12.54 -6.77
C TYR A 282 2.58 -12.29 -5.54
N ILE A 283 1.26 -12.37 -5.68
CA ILE A 283 0.29 -12.14 -4.62
C ILE A 283 -0.22 -13.43 -3.95
N ASP A 284 0.39 -14.57 -4.22
CA ASP A 284 -0.06 -15.85 -3.64
C ASP A 284 0.10 -15.83 -2.11
N ALA A 285 -1.00 -16.15 -1.41
CA ALA A 285 -1.04 -16.20 0.04
C ALA A 285 -0.20 -17.33 0.65
N SER A 286 0.22 -18.30 -0.13
CA SER A 286 1.11 -19.38 0.34
C SER A 286 2.57 -18.95 0.47
N LEU A 287 2.98 -17.86 -0.19
CA LEU A 287 4.37 -17.38 -0.18
C LEU A 287 4.76 -16.82 1.18
N ASN A 288 5.91 -17.23 1.69
CA ASN A 288 6.47 -16.69 2.94
C ASN A 288 6.72 -15.18 2.87
N ALA A 289 7.12 -14.68 1.70
CA ALA A 289 7.42 -13.27 1.46
C ALA A 289 6.22 -12.36 1.70
N ASN A 290 4.99 -12.82 1.41
CA ASN A 290 3.79 -12.05 1.64
C ASN A 290 3.36 -12.14 3.10
N LEU A 291 3.34 -11.02 3.81
CA LEU A 291 3.01 -10.97 5.25
C LEU A 291 1.59 -10.47 5.50
N LEU A 292 1.16 -9.45 4.75
CA LEU A 292 -0.22 -8.98 4.72
C LEU A 292 -0.60 -8.65 3.27
N LEU A 293 -1.67 -9.27 2.78
CA LEU A 293 -2.27 -9.00 1.48
C LEU A 293 -3.54 -8.17 1.66
N LEU A 294 -3.67 -7.10 0.89
CA LEU A 294 -4.87 -6.28 0.86
C LEU A 294 -5.48 -6.31 -0.55
N THR A 295 -6.81 -6.38 -0.58
CA THR A 295 -7.59 -6.22 -1.82
C THR A 295 -8.01 -4.76 -1.96
N SER A 296 -7.81 -4.18 -3.13
CA SER A 296 -8.13 -2.78 -3.37
C SER A 296 -8.91 -2.55 -4.65
N TYR A 297 -9.75 -1.52 -4.64
CA TYR A 297 -10.32 -0.92 -5.85
C TYR A 297 -9.22 -0.12 -6.55
N SER A 298 -8.58 -0.73 -7.55
CA SER A 298 -7.38 -0.17 -8.14
C SER A 298 -7.22 -0.56 -9.60
N TYR A 299 -6.79 0.38 -10.41
CA TYR A 299 -6.39 0.13 -11.80
C TYR A 299 -4.87 0.10 -11.98
N MET A 300 -4.10 -0.01 -10.89
CA MET A 300 -2.62 -0.06 -10.93
C MET A 300 -2.08 -1.19 -11.82
N GLY A 301 -2.74 -2.35 -11.85
CA GLY A 301 -2.37 -3.44 -12.75
C GLY A 301 -2.52 -3.09 -14.25
N LEU A 302 -3.42 -2.17 -14.62
CA LEU A 302 -3.50 -1.61 -15.97
C LEU A 302 -2.45 -0.54 -16.20
N VAL A 303 -2.25 0.33 -15.22
CA VAL A 303 -1.34 1.47 -15.32
C VAL A 303 0.10 0.98 -15.48
N PHE A 304 0.54 0.02 -14.68
CA PHE A 304 1.92 -0.50 -14.70
C PHE A 304 2.07 -1.84 -15.46
N GLY A 305 0.98 -2.38 -15.97
CA GLY A 305 0.99 -3.53 -16.86
C GLY A 305 1.25 -3.16 -18.33
N PRO A 306 1.28 -4.16 -19.24
CA PRO A 306 1.56 -3.96 -20.67
C PRO A 306 0.38 -3.34 -21.44
N TYR A 307 -0.13 -2.21 -20.94
CA TYR A 307 -1.29 -1.51 -21.50
C TYR A 307 -1.00 -0.02 -21.68
N ARG A 308 -1.72 0.66 -22.57
CA ARG A 308 -1.58 2.11 -22.80
C ARG A 308 -2.45 2.97 -21.86
N TYR A 309 -3.06 2.36 -20.86
CA TYR A 309 -3.96 3.06 -19.94
C TYR A 309 -3.20 4.07 -19.06
N LEU A 310 -3.64 5.33 -19.04
CA LEU A 310 -3.08 6.45 -18.28
C LEU A 310 -1.54 6.59 -18.40
N SER A 311 -0.99 6.33 -19.59
CA SER A 311 0.43 6.09 -19.81
C SER A 311 1.24 7.35 -20.13
N ARG A 312 0.65 8.55 -20.06
CA ARG A 312 1.44 9.80 -20.21
C ARG A 312 2.57 9.86 -19.20
N TYR A 313 2.31 9.36 -18.00
CA TYR A 313 3.29 9.28 -16.92
C TYR A 313 3.58 7.80 -16.62
N SER A 314 4.81 7.42 -16.78
CA SER A 314 5.21 6.01 -16.66
C SER A 314 6.60 5.86 -16.06
N HIS A 315 6.83 4.71 -15.43
CA HIS A 315 8.17 4.23 -15.13
C HIS A 315 8.77 3.70 -16.44
N GLY A 316 9.51 4.56 -17.13
CA GLY A 316 10.05 4.25 -18.44
C GLY A 316 11.42 3.61 -18.41
N LYS A 317 11.93 3.27 -19.60
CA LYS A 317 13.25 2.68 -19.75
C LYS A 317 14.37 3.56 -19.20
N TYR A 318 14.22 4.90 -19.32
CA TYR A 318 15.23 5.83 -18.80
C TYR A 318 15.41 5.65 -17.30
N LEU A 319 14.31 5.64 -16.53
CA LEU A 319 14.36 5.41 -15.08
C LEU A 319 14.97 4.05 -14.76
N ALA A 320 14.50 2.99 -15.42
CA ALA A 320 15.00 1.63 -15.17
C ALA A 320 16.50 1.49 -15.39
N THR A 321 17.05 2.13 -16.45
CA THR A 321 18.45 2.01 -16.83
C THR A 321 19.39 3.00 -16.17
N HIS A 322 18.87 4.05 -15.52
CA HIS A 322 19.68 5.09 -14.86
C HIS A 322 19.50 5.14 -13.34
N GLU A 323 18.34 4.70 -12.83
CA GLU A 323 18.00 4.95 -11.43
C GLU A 323 17.68 3.70 -10.60
N ASP A 324 17.39 2.55 -11.22
CA ASP A 324 17.01 1.35 -10.46
C ASP A 324 17.48 0.03 -11.08
N GLY A 325 16.62 -0.96 -11.26
CA GLY A 325 17.00 -2.36 -11.45
C GLY A 325 17.90 -2.67 -12.65
N GLU A 326 17.81 -1.94 -13.75
CA GLU A 326 18.66 -2.10 -14.94
C GLU A 326 19.85 -1.12 -14.96
N ALA A 327 19.92 -0.21 -13.98
CA ALA A 327 21.02 0.74 -13.85
C ALA A 327 22.32 0.03 -13.48
N VAL A 328 23.45 0.65 -13.81
CA VAL A 328 24.76 0.22 -13.28
C VAL A 328 24.72 0.35 -11.75
N ASN A 329 24.83 -0.79 -11.07
CA ASN A 329 24.68 -0.86 -9.62
C ASN A 329 25.86 -1.63 -9.01
N ILE A 330 25.91 -1.72 -7.68
CA ILE A 330 27.00 -2.33 -6.91
C ILE A 330 27.26 -3.80 -7.30
N TRP A 331 26.29 -4.50 -7.84
CA TRP A 331 26.45 -5.88 -8.35
C TRP A 331 27.06 -5.94 -9.76
N GLY A 332 27.43 -4.80 -10.35
CA GLY A 332 28.04 -4.73 -11.67
C GLY A 332 27.09 -5.20 -12.78
N GLY A 333 27.62 -6.04 -13.68
CA GLY A 333 26.85 -6.61 -14.80
C GLY A 333 26.17 -7.94 -14.49
N ALA A 334 26.00 -8.33 -13.22
CA ALA A 334 25.29 -9.56 -12.86
C ALA A 334 23.80 -9.43 -13.25
N PRO A 335 23.21 -10.44 -13.93
CA PRO A 335 21.82 -10.35 -14.38
C PRO A 335 20.86 -10.48 -13.20
N LEU A 336 19.68 -9.86 -13.33
CA LEU A 336 18.58 -10.08 -12.42
C LEU A 336 18.03 -11.51 -12.58
N TYR A 337 17.49 -12.11 -11.52
CA TYR A 337 16.75 -13.38 -11.67
C TYR A 337 15.52 -13.19 -12.54
N GLN A 338 14.66 -12.25 -12.19
CA GLN A 338 13.49 -11.90 -12.98
C GLN A 338 13.83 -10.65 -13.81
N GLU A 339 14.04 -10.83 -15.11
CA GLU A 339 14.28 -9.71 -16.02
C GLU A 339 13.05 -8.81 -16.10
N MET A 340 13.32 -7.52 -16.15
CA MET A 340 12.29 -6.52 -16.45
C MET A 340 12.04 -6.52 -17.94
N SER A 341 10.81 -6.30 -18.34
CA SER A 341 10.46 -6.14 -19.76
C SER A 341 9.95 -4.73 -20.03
N THR A 342 10.28 -4.20 -21.20
CA THR A 342 9.78 -2.89 -21.62
C THR A 342 8.64 -3.04 -22.60
N TYR A 343 7.46 -2.54 -22.24
CA TYR A 343 6.36 -2.31 -23.18
C TYR A 343 6.58 -1.00 -23.90
N SER A 344 6.87 -1.07 -25.21
CA SER A 344 7.13 0.12 -26.02
C SER A 344 6.00 0.39 -27.02
N ALA A 345 5.66 1.66 -27.17
CA ALA A 345 4.71 2.17 -28.14
C ALA A 345 5.12 3.59 -28.58
N THR A 346 4.40 4.19 -29.52
CA THR A 346 4.67 5.58 -29.92
C THR A 346 4.54 6.52 -28.72
N ASN A 347 5.58 7.30 -28.44
CA ASN A 347 5.70 8.24 -27.32
C ASN A 347 5.43 7.59 -25.95
N LEU A 348 5.93 6.38 -25.77
CA LEU A 348 5.80 5.63 -24.54
C LEU A 348 6.81 4.50 -24.51
N ASP A 349 7.50 4.36 -23.41
CA ASP A 349 8.01 3.09 -22.94
C ASP A 349 7.61 2.89 -21.46
N LYS A 350 7.52 1.65 -21.06
CA LYS A 350 7.06 1.25 -19.74
C LYS A 350 7.82 0.03 -19.29
N THR A 351 8.53 0.12 -18.19
CA THR A 351 9.20 -1.03 -17.58
C THR A 351 8.23 -1.77 -16.67
N ILE A 352 8.13 -3.08 -16.84
CA ILE A 352 7.18 -3.94 -16.15
C ILE A 352 7.92 -4.71 -15.05
N PHE A 353 7.45 -4.56 -13.79
CA PHE A 353 8.04 -5.18 -12.59
C PHE A 353 7.27 -6.40 -12.08
N TRP A 354 6.23 -6.86 -12.77
CA TRP A 354 5.53 -8.11 -12.50
C TRP A 354 4.90 -8.22 -11.10
N LYS A 355 4.45 -7.11 -10.49
CA LYS A 355 3.99 -7.09 -9.10
C LYS A 355 2.47 -7.05 -8.92
N LEU A 356 1.78 -6.21 -9.68
CA LEU A 356 0.38 -5.90 -9.45
C LEU A 356 -0.51 -6.56 -10.50
N PRO A 357 -1.37 -7.54 -10.14
CA PRO A 357 -2.30 -8.13 -11.08
C PRO A 357 -3.38 -7.12 -11.51
N TYR A 358 -3.77 -7.19 -12.76
CA TYR A 358 -5.01 -6.60 -13.23
C TYR A 358 -6.15 -7.57 -12.99
N LEU A 359 -7.07 -7.20 -12.11
CA LEU A 359 -8.28 -7.95 -11.80
C LEU A 359 -9.50 -7.10 -12.12
N PHE A 360 -10.59 -7.75 -12.56
CA PHE A 360 -11.84 -7.08 -12.83
C PHE A 360 -13.01 -7.85 -12.20
N GLU A 361 -13.71 -7.21 -11.29
CA GLU A 361 -14.86 -7.77 -10.60
C GLU A 361 -16.14 -7.28 -11.27
N TYR A 362 -16.86 -8.20 -11.90
CA TYR A 362 -18.14 -7.88 -12.53
C TYR A 362 -19.25 -7.77 -11.49
N TYR A 363 -19.91 -6.60 -11.38
CA TYR A 363 -21.19 -6.50 -10.66
C TYR A 363 -22.38 -6.74 -11.61
N ASP A 364 -22.21 -6.60 -12.92
CA ASP A 364 -23.13 -7.03 -13.96
C ASP A 364 -22.34 -7.69 -15.10
N ALA A 365 -22.35 -9.03 -15.09
CA ALA A 365 -21.63 -9.80 -16.10
C ALA A 365 -22.29 -9.72 -17.49
N VAL A 366 -23.59 -9.43 -17.57
CA VAL A 366 -24.33 -9.32 -18.83
C VAL A 366 -24.04 -7.98 -19.49
N ALA A 367 -24.04 -6.90 -18.73
CA ALA A 367 -23.67 -5.57 -19.20
C ALA A 367 -22.15 -5.39 -19.36
N GLY A 368 -21.33 -6.31 -18.85
CA GLY A 368 -19.89 -6.21 -18.86
C GLY A 368 -19.36 -5.09 -17.95
N THR A 369 -20.13 -4.66 -16.96
CA THR A 369 -19.77 -3.59 -16.03
C THR A 369 -19.26 -4.15 -14.71
N GLY A 370 -18.26 -3.47 -14.13
CA GLY A 370 -17.58 -3.94 -12.92
C GLY A 370 -16.58 -2.93 -12.39
N TRP A 371 -15.78 -3.41 -11.45
CA TRP A 371 -14.77 -2.62 -10.77
C TRP A 371 -13.36 -3.15 -11.08
N TYR A 372 -12.43 -2.25 -11.36
CA TYR A 372 -11.01 -2.60 -11.37
C TYR A 372 -10.54 -2.91 -9.96
N ARG A 373 -9.84 -4.04 -9.84
CA ARG A 373 -9.27 -4.52 -8.58
C ARG A 373 -7.80 -4.86 -8.73
N THR A 374 -7.09 -4.81 -7.63
CA THR A 374 -5.80 -5.47 -7.45
C THR A 374 -5.75 -6.12 -6.08
N VAL A 375 -4.81 -7.03 -5.91
CA VAL A 375 -4.32 -7.49 -4.60
C VAL A 375 -2.86 -7.06 -4.53
N TYR A 376 -2.44 -6.56 -3.39
CA TYR A 376 -1.06 -6.17 -3.18
C TYR A 376 -0.57 -6.55 -1.79
N PRO A 377 0.71 -6.93 -1.64
CA PRO A 377 1.29 -7.12 -0.33
C PRO A 377 1.55 -5.75 0.32
N ALA A 378 0.79 -5.46 1.39
CA ALA A 378 1.00 -4.27 2.20
C ALA A 378 2.29 -4.35 3.02
N PHE A 379 2.70 -5.58 3.36
CA PHE A 379 3.97 -5.88 4.01
C PHE A 379 4.59 -7.13 3.40
N THR A 380 5.90 -7.05 3.11
CA THR A 380 6.73 -8.18 2.65
C THR A 380 7.88 -8.45 3.62
N ALA A 381 8.41 -9.67 3.59
CA ALA A 381 9.63 -10.02 4.31
C ALA A 381 10.85 -9.29 3.73
N ASP A 382 10.86 -9.09 2.42
CA ASP A 382 11.91 -8.36 1.68
C ASP A 382 12.00 -6.91 2.17
N GLU A 383 10.87 -6.22 2.31
CA GLU A 383 10.84 -4.88 2.89
C GLU A 383 11.25 -4.88 4.38
N ALA A 384 10.79 -5.86 5.16
CA ALA A 384 11.17 -5.95 6.57
C ALA A 384 12.69 -6.12 6.75
N LEU A 385 13.36 -6.86 5.84
CA LEU A 385 14.81 -7.00 5.81
C LEU A 385 15.49 -5.66 5.51
N LEU A 386 15.00 -4.91 4.52
CA LEU A 386 15.54 -3.59 4.15
C LEU A 386 15.26 -2.53 5.24
N ASN A 387 14.11 -2.60 5.92
CA ASN A 387 13.84 -1.77 7.10
C ASN A 387 14.85 -2.02 8.22
N ARG A 388 15.28 -3.28 8.43
CA ARG A 388 16.29 -3.65 9.41
C ARG A 388 17.67 -3.17 8.98
N ALA A 389 18.02 -3.31 7.71
CA ALA A 389 19.28 -2.79 7.15
C ALA A 389 19.41 -1.27 7.32
N GLU A 390 18.31 -0.53 7.07
CA GLU A 390 18.25 0.91 7.27
C GLU A 390 18.47 1.28 8.75
N ALA A 391 17.75 0.63 9.66
CA ALA A 391 17.89 0.87 11.10
C ALA A 391 19.29 0.52 11.61
N TYR A 392 19.91 -0.58 11.15
CA TYR A 392 21.31 -0.89 11.44
C TYR A 392 22.26 0.20 10.95
N THR A 393 22.06 0.71 9.74
CA THR A 393 22.89 1.79 9.18
C THR A 393 22.78 3.06 10.03
N LEU A 394 21.57 3.46 10.41
CA LEU A 394 21.31 4.65 11.21
C LEU A 394 21.95 4.56 12.62
N LEU A 395 22.07 3.34 13.17
CA LEU A 395 22.76 3.07 14.44
C LEU A 395 24.26 2.78 14.29
N GLY A 396 24.83 2.91 13.09
CA GLY A 396 26.27 2.66 12.85
C GLY A 396 26.68 1.18 12.90
N GLN A 397 25.71 0.24 12.80
CA GLN A 397 25.97 -1.20 12.79
C GLN A 397 26.17 -1.69 11.33
N TYR A 398 27.16 -1.11 10.64
CA TYR A 398 27.32 -1.22 9.18
C TYR A 398 27.54 -2.65 8.69
N ASP A 399 28.26 -3.51 9.43
CA ASP A 399 28.50 -4.90 9.04
C ASP A 399 27.18 -5.69 9.01
N LYS A 400 26.28 -5.43 9.96
CA LYS A 400 24.94 -6.07 9.99
C LYS A 400 24.05 -5.57 8.85
N ALA A 401 24.11 -4.26 8.58
CA ALA A 401 23.41 -3.68 7.44
C ALA A 401 23.91 -4.28 6.12
N ALA A 402 25.23 -4.40 5.94
CA ALA A 402 25.82 -5.01 4.74
C ALA A 402 25.44 -6.49 4.58
N ALA A 403 25.30 -7.23 5.68
CA ALA A 403 24.82 -8.63 5.65
C ALA A 403 23.36 -8.73 5.18
N ASP A 404 22.47 -7.86 5.68
CA ASP A 404 21.07 -7.81 5.22
C ASP A 404 20.97 -7.38 3.74
N LEU A 405 21.75 -6.37 3.33
CA LEU A 405 21.84 -5.94 1.94
C LEU A 405 22.37 -7.05 1.02
N THR A 406 23.38 -7.79 1.47
CA THR A 406 23.88 -8.97 0.75
C THR A 406 22.78 -10.01 0.54
N THR A 407 22.03 -10.30 1.58
CA THR A 407 20.94 -11.28 1.54
C THR A 407 19.86 -10.85 0.54
N TRP A 408 19.45 -9.59 0.54
CA TRP A 408 18.49 -9.06 -0.42
C TRP A 408 19.05 -9.10 -1.85
N MET A 409 20.30 -8.63 -2.04
CA MET A 409 20.94 -8.59 -3.35
C MET A 409 21.06 -9.98 -3.98
N GLN A 410 21.56 -10.97 -3.23
CA GLN A 410 21.71 -12.36 -3.72
C GLN A 410 20.38 -13.02 -4.02
N ASN A 411 19.30 -12.55 -3.41
CA ASN A 411 17.94 -13.02 -3.69
C ASN A 411 17.32 -12.40 -4.95
N PHE A 412 17.72 -11.18 -5.31
CA PHE A 412 17.21 -10.44 -6.46
C PHE A 412 18.09 -10.57 -7.72
N VAL A 413 19.41 -10.67 -7.52
CA VAL A 413 20.44 -10.67 -8.57
C VAL A 413 21.18 -12.02 -8.58
N GLN A 414 21.52 -12.52 -9.75
CA GLN A 414 22.31 -13.76 -9.94
C GLN A 414 23.78 -13.53 -9.60
N THR A 415 24.07 -13.40 -8.33
CA THR A 415 25.42 -13.11 -7.82
C THR A 415 25.73 -13.87 -6.52
N THR A 416 26.99 -14.16 -6.30
CA THR A 416 27.52 -14.68 -5.02
C THR A 416 28.32 -13.62 -4.26
N MET A 417 28.33 -12.38 -4.73
CA MET A 417 29.01 -11.27 -4.09
C MET A 417 28.50 -11.07 -2.67
N VAL A 418 29.42 -10.85 -1.75
CA VAL A 418 29.14 -10.46 -0.36
C VAL A 418 29.55 -9.01 -0.20
N LEU A 419 28.58 -8.17 0.18
CA LEU A 419 28.83 -6.75 0.38
C LEU A 419 29.52 -6.50 1.71
N THR A 420 30.52 -5.62 1.67
CA THR A 420 31.14 -5.04 2.87
C THR A 420 30.89 -3.54 2.92
N PRO A 421 30.87 -2.91 4.10
CA PRO A 421 30.69 -1.47 4.21
C PRO A 421 31.65 -0.67 3.34
N ASN A 422 32.94 -1.07 3.28
CA ASN A 422 33.94 -0.38 2.47
C ASN A 422 33.66 -0.47 0.96
N GLN A 423 33.21 -1.62 0.46
CA GLN A 423 32.82 -1.76 -0.95
C GLN A 423 31.62 -0.88 -1.30
N ILE A 424 30.65 -0.78 -0.38
CA ILE A 424 29.50 0.10 -0.56
C ILE A 424 29.94 1.57 -0.64
N VAL A 425 30.81 2.00 0.28
CA VAL A 425 31.37 3.37 0.28
C VAL A 425 32.14 3.64 -1.01
N GLU A 426 33.03 2.75 -1.41
CA GLU A 426 33.81 2.90 -2.64
C GLU A 426 32.92 3.05 -3.86
N PHE A 427 31.91 2.20 -3.99
CA PHE A 427 30.97 2.25 -5.10
C PHE A 427 30.17 3.56 -5.13
N TYR A 428 29.49 3.91 -4.03
CA TYR A 428 28.65 5.12 -4.02
C TYR A 428 29.45 6.42 -4.04
N ASN A 429 30.71 6.43 -3.59
CA ASN A 429 31.58 7.59 -3.75
C ASN A 429 32.13 7.75 -5.16
N SER A 430 32.12 6.69 -5.97
CA SER A 430 32.45 6.77 -7.39
C SER A 430 31.26 7.13 -8.30
N ALA A 431 30.04 7.02 -7.76
CA ALA A 431 28.81 7.33 -8.51
C ALA A 431 28.48 8.83 -8.42
N ASP A 432 28.07 9.42 -9.54
CA ASP A 432 27.60 10.79 -9.59
C ASP A 432 26.23 10.94 -8.92
N TYR A 433 25.99 12.09 -8.30
CA TYR A 433 24.66 12.45 -7.83
C TYR A 433 23.73 12.77 -9.00
N SER A 434 22.45 12.46 -8.86
CA SER A 434 21.42 12.89 -9.78
C SER A 434 21.39 14.41 -9.90
N TYR A 435 21.04 14.89 -11.09
CA TYR A 435 20.84 16.32 -11.40
C TYR A 435 22.10 17.20 -11.29
N SER A 436 23.29 16.58 -11.39
CA SER A 436 24.57 17.29 -11.37
C SER A 436 25.06 17.77 -12.73
N ASP A 437 24.35 17.44 -13.82
CA ASP A 437 24.65 17.97 -15.16
C ASP A 437 24.25 19.46 -15.28
N GLU A 438 24.77 20.16 -16.30
CA GLU A 438 24.52 21.59 -16.53
C GLU A 438 23.02 21.94 -16.66
N ARG A 439 22.19 20.99 -17.13
CA ARG A 439 20.74 21.16 -17.28
C ARG A 439 19.96 20.78 -16.01
N GLY A 440 20.58 20.05 -15.07
CA GLY A 440 19.94 19.55 -13.84
C GLY A 440 18.84 18.53 -14.10
N ILE A 441 18.92 17.74 -15.16
CA ILE A 441 17.85 16.80 -15.56
C ILE A 441 18.28 15.34 -15.65
N GLU A 442 19.56 15.05 -15.77
CA GLU A 442 20.08 13.68 -15.77
C GLU A 442 20.03 13.09 -14.36
N SER A 443 19.67 11.84 -14.26
CA SER A 443 19.55 11.17 -12.97
C SER A 443 20.33 9.87 -12.91
N THR A 444 20.69 9.49 -11.69
CA THR A 444 21.45 8.30 -11.36
C THR A 444 20.79 7.58 -10.17
N ILE A 445 21.34 6.45 -9.78
CA ILE A 445 20.91 5.72 -8.57
C ILE A 445 21.16 6.50 -7.28
N LYS A 446 22.01 7.55 -7.30
CA LYS A 446 22.44 8.30 -6.13
C LYS A 446 21.71 9.65 -6.05
N LYS A 447 21.12 9.95 -4.91
CA LYS A 447 20.33 11.17 -4.68
C LYS A 447 20.96 12.01 -3.57
N HIS A 448 20.85 13.33 -3.65
CA HIS A 448 21.12 14.18 -2.47
C HIS A 448 20.10 13.90 -1.38
N LEU A 449 20.57 13.65 -0.16
CA LEU A 449 19.74 13.31 0.99
C LEU A 449 19.78 14.45 2.02
N HIS A 450 18.60 14.92 2.42
CA HIS A 450 18.42 16.03 3.37
C HIS A 450 17.43 15.68 4.49
N PRO A 451 17.59 14.55 5.21
CA PRO A 451 16.70 14.21 6.31
C PRO A 451 16.87 15.20 7.48
N LYS A 452 15.88 15.22 8.38
CA LYS A 452 15.97 16.00 9.62
C LYS A 452 16.71 15.27 10.75
N PHE A 453 17.13 14.03 10.53
CA PHE A 453 18.03 13.26 11.43
C PHE A 453 19.44 13.18 10.86
N ASP A 454 20.41 12.87 11.72
CA ASP A 454 21.83 12.85 11.34
C ASP A 454 22.20 11.65 10.48
N ILE A 455 22.73 11.93 9.29
CA ILE A 455 23.29 10.93 8.36
C ILE A 455 24.77 11.16 8.06
N GLY A 456 25.42 12.10 8.74
CA GLY A 456 26.78 12.55 8.41
C GLY A 456 26.79 13.49 7.19
N GLN A 457 27.95 13.57 6.53
CA GLN A 457 28.11 14.35 5.31
C GLN A 457 28.06 13.45 4.07
N GLU A 458 27.83 14.04 2.92
CA GLU A 458 27.93 13.33 1.64
C GLU A 458 29.32 12.71 1.48
N GLY A 459 29.35 11.43 1.13
CA GLY A 459 30.55 10.62 1.03
C GLY A 459 30.99 9.91 2.33
N ASP A 460 30.36 10.23 3.47
CA ASP A 460 30.60 9.50 4.71
C ASP A 460 30.06 8.06 4.64
N MET A 461 30.59 7.19 5.49
CA MET A 461 30.18 5.78 5.60
C MET A 461 28.65 5.64 5.77
N LYS A 462 28.06 6.41 6.67
CA LYS A 462 26.62 6.34 6.95
C LYS A 462 25.78 6.75 5.73
N GLU A 463 26.17 7.85 5.08
CA GLU A 463 25.47 8.35 3.90
C GLU A 463 25.56 7.35 2.75
N ALA A 464 26.74 6.83 2.43
CA ALA A 464 26.94 5.86 1.36
C ALA A 464 26.16 4.55 1.62
N MET A 465 26.14 4.06 2.86
CA MET A 465 25.33 2.92 3.26
C MET A 465 23.83 3.19 3.09
N LEU A 466 23.35 4.40 3.42
CA LEU A 466 21.97 4.80 3.20
C LEU A 466 21.61 4.90 1.72
N GLN A 467 22.52 5.37 0.86
CA GLN A 467 22.32 5.35 -0.59
C GLN A 467 22.05 3.91 -1.09
N CYS A 468 22.85 2.94 -0.62
CA CYS A 468 22.65 1.52 -0.96
C CYS A 468 21.27 1.00 -0.47
N VAL A 469 20.95 1.24 0.79
CA VAL A 469 19.65 0.86 1.38
C VAL A 469 18.50 1.46 0.58
N LEU A 470 18.54 2.77 0.32
CA LEU A 470 17.45 3.47 -0.37
C LEU A 470 17.34 3.07 -1.85
N GLY A 471 18.46 2.74 -2.50
CA GLY A 471 18.46 2.19 -3.85
C GLY A 471 17.77 0.81 -3.91
N PHE A 472 18.12 -0.10 -2.98
CA PHE A 472 17.49 -1.42 -2.88
C PHE A 472 16.02 -1.31 -2.48
N ARG A 473 15.68 -0.45 -1.52
CA ARG A 473 14.29 -0.16 -1.14
C ARG A 473 13.48 0.39 -2.30
N ARG A 474 14.06 1.27 -3.12
CA ARG A 474 13.37 1.81 -4.31
C ARG A 474 12.95 0.69 -5.24
N ILE A 475 13.87 -0.25 -5.58
CA ILE A 475 13.58 -1.40 -6.43
C ILE A 475 12.51 -2.30 -5.78
N GLU A 476 12.66 -2.61 -4.48
CA GLU A 476 11.71 -3.44 -3.75
C GLU A 476 10.32 -2.81 -3.72
N THR A 477 10.22 -1.50 -3.59
CA THR A 477 8.93 -0.80 -3.43
C THR A 477 8.38 -0.15 -4.71
N LEU A 478 8.99 -0.39 -5.87
CA LEU A 478 8.44 0.06 -7.15
C LEU A 478 6.98 -0.40 -7.31
N GLN A 479 6.14 0.51 -7.79
CA GLN A 479 4.71 0.32 -8.03
C GLN A 479 3.85 0.09 -6.76
N THR A 480 4.42 0.29 -5.57
CA THR A 480 3.69 0.15 -4.30
C THR A 480 3.40 1.50 -3.61
N GLY A 481 3.80 2.62 -4.23
CA GLY A 481 3.64 3.97 -3.66
C GLY A 481 4.54 4.28 -2.46
N MET A 482 5.32 3.31 -1.98
CA MET A 482 6.14 3.46 -0.77
C MET A 482 7.36 4.38 -0.98
N ARG A 483 7.83 4.53 -2.22
CA ARG A 483 8.92 5.45 -2.56
C ARG A 483 8.63 6.89 -2.13
N TRP A 484 7.37 7.32 -2.20
CA TRP A 484 6.95 8.65 -1.77
C TRP A 484 7.31 8.93 -0.31
N TYR A 485 7.17 7.95 0.57
CA TYR A 485 7.50 8.10 1.99
C TYR A 485 9.01 8.18 2.21
N ASP A 486 9.82 7.44 1.47
CA ASP A 486 11.29 7.57 1.52
C ASP A 486 11.74 8.95 0.98
N VAL A 487 11.15 9.43 -0.11
CA VAL A 487 11.38 10.79 -0.63
C VAL A 487 11.09 11.85 0.44
N LYS A 488 10.00 11.71 1.19
CA LYS A 488 9.64 12.65 2.27
C LYS A 488 10.59 12.56 3.45
N ARG A 489 10.90 11.35 3.92
CA ARG A 489 11.75 11.11 5.09
C ARG A 489 13.18 11.58 4.87
N TYR A 490 13.69 11.39 3.67
CA TYR A 490 15.08 11.75 3.33
C TYR A 490 15.21 13.09 2.61
N GLY A 491 14.14 13.87 2.47
CA GLY A 491 14.19 15.16 1.82
C GLY A 491 14.68 15.12 0.37
N ILE A 492 14.50 13.99 -0.33
CA ILE A 492 14.96 13.82 -1.71
C ILE A 492 14.22 14.81 -2.62
N GLU A 493 14.96 15.59 -3.39
CA GLU A 493 14.36 16.48 -4.39
C GLU A 493 13.94 15.68 -5.63
N ILE A 494 12.81 16.08 -6.22
CA ILE A 494 12.29 15.47 -7.44
C ILE A 494 12.22 16.51 -8.54
N ILE A 495 12.77 16.19 -9.70
CA ILE A 495 12.65 17.03 -10.90
C ILE A 495 11.64 16.40 -11.83
N ARG A 496 10.54 17.12 -12.12
CA ARG A 496 9.60 16.76 -13.17
C ARG A 496 10.18 17.14 -14.53
N ARG A 497 10.18 16.17 -15.43
CA ARG A 497 10.78 16.33 -16.76
C ARG A 497 9.95 15.63 -17.81
N VAL A 498 10.12 16.04 -19.04
CA VAL A 498 9.53 15.40 -20.21
C VAL A 498 10.59 14.54 -20.90
N ILE A 499 10.23 13.32 -21.21
CA ILE A 499 11.03 12.40 -22.01
C ILE A 499 10.71 12.64 -23.49
N ASP A 500 11.75 12.85 -24.30
CA ASP A 500 11.63 13.08 -25.74
C ASP A 500 11.33 11.78 -26.53
N GLU A 501 11.17 11.91 -27.84
CA GLU A 501 10.91 10.78 -28.74
C GLU A 501 12.07 9.76 -28.82
N LYS A 502 13.25 10.11 -28.32
CA LYS A 502 14.42 9.24 -28.25
C LYS A 502 14.53 8.53 -26.89
N GLY A 503 13.60 8.79 -25.97
CA GLY A 503 13.61 8.22 -24.61
C GLY A 503 14.58 8.93 -23.65
N VAL A 504 14.91 10.20 -23.91
CA VAL A 504 15.88 10.98 -23.11
C VAL A 504 15.18 12.17 -22.44
N PRO A 505 15.55 12.56 -21.21
CA PRO A 505 15.03 13.77 -20.59
C PRO A 505 15.39 15.03 -21.37
N GLU A 506 14.39 15.87 -21.66
CA GLU A 506 14.57 17.08 -22.46
C GLU A 506 14.27 18.36 -21.69
N THR A 507 13.12 18.42 -21.03
CA THR A 507 12.60 19.67 -20.45
C THR A 507 12.19 19.47 -19.00
N VAL A 508 12.65 20.36 -18.10
CA VAL A 508 12.18 20.45 -16.72
C VAL A 508 10.87 21.23 -16.67
N THR A 509 9.87 20.69 -15.99
CA THR A 509 8.55 21.31 -15.85
C THR A 509 8.26 21.81 -14.44
N ASP A 510 8.78 21.12 -13.40
CA ASP A 510 8.66 21.55 -11.99
C ASP A 510 9.76 20.86 -11.13
N ILE A 511 10.00 21.41 -9.94
CA ILE A 511 10.95 20.85 -8.95
C ILE A 511 10.28 20.83 -7.59
N LEU A 512 10.25 19.66 -6.97
CA LEU A 512 9.83 19.47 -5.58
C LEU A 512 11.06 19.51 -4.66
N LYS A 513 11.28 20.65 -4.01
CA LYS A 513 12.42 20.85 -3.10
C LYS A 513 12.22 20.13 -1.76
N GLN A 514 13.31 20.00 -0.98
CA GLN A 514 13.30 19.28 0.30
C GLN A 514 12.23 19.74 1.31
N ASP A 515 11.98 21.05 1.42
CA ASP A 515 11.03 21.63 2.38
C ASP A 515 9.72 22.10 1.70
N ASP A 516 9.41 21.60 0.51
CA ASP A 516 8.21 21.99 -0.22
C ASP A 516 6.95 21.53 0.53
N PRO A 517 6.00 22.45 0.81
CA PRO A 517 4.76 22.09 1.50
C PRO A 517 3.90 21.08 0.74
N ARG A 518 4.05 20.97 -0.59
CA ARG A 518 3.35 20.00 -1.44
C ARG A 518 3.75 18.54 -1.13
N ARG A 519 4.77 18.30 -0.31
CA ARG A 519 5.13 16.96 0.21
C ARG A 519 4.04 16.37 1.11
N ALA A 520 3.20 17.18 1.73
CA ALA A 520 1.97 16.75 2.36
C ALA A 520 0.80 16.92 1.39
N VAL A 521 0.14 15.83 1.01
CA VAL A 521 -1.05 15.87 0.15
C VAL A 521 -2.11 16.76 0.79
N GLN A 522 -2.77 17.61 0.00
CA GLN A 522 -3.79 18.51 0.54
C GLN A 522 -4.98 17.73 1.12
N ILE A 523 -5.47 18.21 2.26
CA ILE A 523 -6.69 17.69 2.86
C ILE A 523 -7.84 17.75 1.84
N PRO A 524 -8.59 16.65 1.64
CA PRO A 524 -9.63 16.60 0.61
C PRO A 524 -10.71 17.66 0.77
N LEU A 525 -11.29 18.09 -0.35
CA LEU A 525 -12.28 19.18 -0.37
C LEU A 525 -13.46 18.93 0.58
N ARG A 526 -13.99 17.71 0.65
CA ARG A 526 -15.11 17.38 1.56
C ARG A 526 -14.70 17.49 3.03
N ALA A 527 -13.50 17.06 3.38
CA ALA A 527 -13.01 17.18 4.74
C ALA A 527 -12.79 18.66 5.13
N ARG A 528 -12.25 19.47 4.23
CA ARG A 528 -12.12 20.93 4.43
C ARG A 528 -13.49 21.61 4.56
N ALA A 529 -14.47 21.21 3.76
CA ALA A 529 -15.84 21.71 3.87
C ALA A 529 -16.51 21.33 5.21
N ALA A 530 -16.08 20.21 5.83
CA ALA A 530 -16.49 19.78 7.17
C ALA A 530 -15.68 20.45 8.30
N GLY A 531 -14.80 21.40 7.98
CA GLY A 531 -14.03 22.17 8.97
C GLY A 531 -12.63 21.63 9.29
N VAL A 532 -12.15 20.61 8.61
CA VAL A 532 -10.76 20.16 8.77
C VAL A 532 -9.80 21.19 8.18
N GLU A 533 -8.83 21.65 8.97
CA GLU A 533 -7.83 22.63 8.57
C GLU A 533 -7.01 22.13 7.37
N PRO A 534 -6.84 22.93 6.29
CA PRO A 534 -6.02 22.56 5.14
C PRO A 534 -4.52 22.55 5.47
N ASN A 535 -3.75 21.83 4.65
CA ASN A 535 -2.29 21.96 4.69
C ASN A 535 -1.83 23.31 4.12
N PRO A 536 -0.75 23.90 4.65
CA PRO A 536 -0.08 25.05 4.04
C PRO A 536 0.27 24.81 2.56
N ARG A 537 0.26 25.90 1.79
CA ARG A 537 0.64 25.91 0.38
C ARG A 537 1.53 27.12 0.08
#